data_2686f2af890c532047067d45bedbc19a
#
_entry.id   2686f2af890c532047067d45bedbc19a
#
_cell.length_a   1.000
_cell.length_b   1.000
_cell.length_c   1.000
_cell.angle_alpha   90.00
_cell.angle_beta   90.00
_cell.angle_gamma   90.00
#
_symmetry.space_group_name_H-M   'P 1'
#
loop_
_entity.id
_entity.type
_entity.pdbx_description
1 polymer ?
#
loop_
_entity_poly.entity_id
_entity_poly.type
_entity_poly.pdbx_seq_one_letter_code
_entity_poly.pdbx_strand_id
1 'polypeptide(L)'
;MATVIETFRRGSGAQKALDGVMELLPARLCEELSALPAATGRVEELRVRCGRCASVTVQGKNILLRTALTRSEMDALMLAVCQGSLYAHRDTILQGYVTMQGGIRVGICGRASVDERKMIGVYDVGSMNFRFPKAFGHMGAPVARLLREGAADGAGVLIYSPPGEGKTTLLRSVAEQMAGGAAPLRVAVVDTRGELACFEGERRLTLDVLSGYPKAEGIEIAARTMNAQLIVCDEIGDVREAAAIAAAQNCGVPFLASAHAGQVQGLLRREAIRLLHMARIFGWYVGIRRRPGGGEFDYTVTPWEVADGDMQNTGGGDAGPQRNRDGEGS
;
A
#
# COMPACT_ATOMS: atom_id res chain seq x y z
N MET A 1 -38.67 -26.09 -0.35
CA MET A 1 -37.65 -25.14 0.13
C MET A 1 -36.34 -25.58 -0.46
N ALA A 2 -35.94 -24.94 -1.56
CA ALA A 2 -34.69 -25.22 -2.26
C ALA A 2 -33.62 -24.28 -1.71
N THR A 3 -32.62 -24.82 -1.07
CA THR A 3 -31.44 -24.07 -0.60
C THR A 3 -30.58 -23.76 -1.81
N VAL A 4 -30.59 -22.51 -2.25
CA VAL A 4 -29.66 -22.02 -3.27
C VAL A 4 -28.30 -21.88 -2.61
N ILE A 5 -27.44 -22.86 -2.86
CA ILE A 5 -25.99 -22.73 -2.57
C ILE A 5 -25.39 -21.93 -3.73
N GLU A 6 -25.36 -20.62 -3.58
CA GLU A 6 -24.54 -19.76 -4.45
C GLU A 6 -23.07 -20.01 -4.13
N THR A 7 -22.45 -20.82 -4.97
CA THR A 7 -21.00 -21.01 -4.99
C THR A 7 -20.38 -19.73 -5.54
N PHE A 8 -20.07 -18.78 -4.65
CA PHE A 8 -19.31 -17.59 -5.01
C PHE A 8 -17.90 -18.02 -5.44
N ARG A 9 -17.65 -18.07 -6.74
CA ARG A 9 -16.29 -17.99 -7.29
C ARG A 9 -15.73 -16.62 -6.93
N ARG A 10 -14.97 -16.56 -5.86
CA ARG A 10 -14.16 -15.38 -5.48
C ARG A 10 -13.04 -15.22 -6.53
N GLY A 11 -13.26 -14.38 -7.54
CA GLY A 11 -12.17 -13.88 -8.36
C GLY A 11 -11.22 -13.10 -7.43
N SER A 12 -9.92 -13.38 -7.46
CA SER A 12 -8.95 -12.58 -6.72
C SER A 12 -8.94 -11.16 -7.27
N GLY A 13 -8.64 -10.12 -6.46
CA GLY A 13 -8.57 -8.73 -6.93
C GLY A 13 -7.63 -8.52 -8.10
N ALA A 14 -6.60 -9.37 -8.24
CA ALA A 14 -5.75 -9.36 -9.42
C ALA A 14 -6.44 -9.86 -10.69
N GLN A 15 -7.36 -10.80 -10.58
CA GLN A 15 -8.14 -11.22 -11.75
C GLN A 15 -9.04 -10.07 -12.21
N LYS A 16 -9.69 -9.36 -11.29
CA LYS A 16 -10.48 -8.17 -11.61
C LYS A 16 -9.62 -7.03 -12.18
N ALA A 17 -8.41 -6.85 -11.64
CA ALA A 17 -7.46 -5.88 -12.15
C ALA A 17 -7.02 -6.22 -13.59
N LEU A 18 -6.75 -7.49 -13.87
CA LEU A 18 -6.45 -7.95 -15.22
C LEU A 18 -7.65 -7.75 -16.15
N ASP A 19 -8.86 -8.12 -15.72
CA ASP A 19 -10.10 -7.95 -16.49
C ASP A 19 -10.32 -6.48 -16.87
N GLY A 20 -10.10 -5.53 -15.93
CA GLY A 20 -10.18 -4.09 -16.21
C GLY A 20 -9.12 -3.59 -17.21
N VAL A 21 -7.93 -4.18 -17.23
CA VAL A 21 -6.91 -3.87 -18.24
C VAL A 21 -7.29 -4.48 -19.58
N MET A 22 -7.86 -5.68 -19.59
CA MET A 22 -8.28 -6.35 -20.82
C MET A 22 -9.33 -5.54 -21.64
N GLU A 23 -10.17 -4.76 -20.96
CA GLU A 23 -11.12 -3.85 -21.61
C GLU A 23 -10.44 -2.75 -22.47
N LEU A 24 -9.18 -2.46 -22.20
CA LEU A 24 -8.37 -1.45 -22.90
C LEU A 24 -7.50 -2.05 -24.02
N LEU A 25 -7.39 -3.37 -24.08
CA LEU A 25 -6.47 -4.07 -24.97
C LEU A 25 -7.16 -4.49 -26.29
N PRO A 26 -6.38 -4.67 -27.38
CA PRO A 26 -6.92 -5.24 -28.61
C PRO A 26 -7.44 -6.67 -28.38
N ALA A 27 -8.58 -7.01 -29.02
CA ALA A 27 -9.25 -8.30 -28.85
C ALA A 27 -8.32 -9.51 -29.01
N ARG A 28 -7.42 -9.49 -30.02
CA ARG A 28 -6.44 -10.55 -30.25
C ARG A 28 -5.50 -10.80 -29.09
N LEU A 29 -5.14 -9.73 -28.31
CA LEU A 29 -4.32 -9.89 -27.12
C LEU A 29 -5.15 -10.44 -25.96
N CYS A 30 -6.40 -10.03 -25.83
CA CYS A 30 -7.34 -10.56 -24.83
C CYS A 30 -7.60 -12.05 -25.03
N GLU A 31 -7.78 -12.49 -26.28
CA GLU A 31 -7.94 -13.92 -26.62
C GLU A 31 -6.72 -14.72 -26.21
N GLU A 32 -5.52 -14.22 -26.50
CA GLU A 32 -4.27 -14.87 -26.14
C GLU A 32 -4.05 -14.94 -24.63
N LEU A 33 -4.38 -13.88 -23.88
CA LEU A 33 -4.33 -13.85 -22.42
C LEU A 33 -5.34 -14.85 -21.80
N SER A 34 -6.54 -14.92 -22.37
CA SER A 34 -7.60 -15.83 -21.91
C SER A 34 -7.27 -17.31 -22.21
N ALA A 35 -6.46 -17.57 -23.23
CA ALA A 35 -6.00 -18.91 -23.60
C ALA A 35 -4.84 -19.42 -22.73
N LEU A 36 -4.28 -18.58 -21.84
CA LEU A 36 -3.26 -19.04 -20.89
C LEU A 36 -3.85 -20.12 -19.99
N PRO A 37 -3.14 -21.26 -19.78
CA PRO A 37 -3.66 -22.33 -18.94
C PRO A 37 -3.99 -21.83 -17.51
N ALA A 38 -5.12 -22.22 -16.94
CA ALA A 38 -5.50 -21.88 -15.56
C ALA A 38 -4.43 -22.35 -14.54
N ALA A 39 -3.72 -23.44 -14.85
CA ALA A 39 -2.58 -23.93 -14.07
C ALA A 39 -1.35 -23.00 -14.11
N THR A 40 -1.30 -22.03 -15.04
CA THR A 40 -0.19 -21.09 -15.15
C THR A 40 -0.15 -20.17 -13.92
N GLY A 41 -1.28 -19.94 -13.25
CA GLY A 41 -1.36 -19.11 -12.08
C GLY A 41 -1.69 -17.65 -12.41
N ARG A 42 -1.52 -16.78 -11.41
CA ARG A 42 -1.88 -15.37 -11.50
C ARG A 42 -0.88 -14.57 -12.31
N VAL A 43 -1.36 -13.75 -13.24
CA VAL A 43 -0.54 -12.75 -13.95
C VAL A 43 -0.07 -11.67 -12.97
N GLU A 44 1.24 -11.51 -12.83
CA GLU A 44 1.89 -10.49 -12.00
C GLU A 44 2.19 -9.20 -12.78
N GLU A 45 2.50 -9.37 -14.07
CA GLU A 45 2.88 -8.29 -14.97
C GLU A 45 2.43 -8.61 -16.41
N LEU A 46 1.90 -7.60 -17.11
CA LEU A 46 1.68 -7.63 -18.56
C LEU A 46 2.51 -6.51 -19.17
N ARG A 47 3.38 -6.86 -20.11
CA ARG A 47 4.19 -5.89 -20.85
C ARG A 47 3.82 -5.89 -22.31
N VAL A 48 3.33 -4.74 -22.79
CA VAL A 48 2.99 -4.50 -24.19
C VAL A 48 4.05 -3.64 -24.87
N ARG A 49 4.28 -3.90 -26.16
CA ARG A 49 5.32 -3.19 -26.94
C ARG A 49 4.80 -2.86 -28.33
N CYS A 50 5.17 -1.68 -28.81
CA CYS A 50 4.89 -1.28 -30.19
C CYS A 50 5.76 -2.09 -31.15
N GLY A 51 5.14 -2.79 -32.11
CA GLY A 51 5.83 -3.57 -33.15
C GLY A 51 6.60 -4.80 -32.65
N ARG A 52 6.49 -5.17 -31.36
CA ARG A 52 7.14 -6.33 -30.75
C ARG A 52 6.19 -7.09 -29.87
N CYS A 53 6.38 -8.41 -29.76
CA CYS A 53 5.53 -9.29 -28.98
C CYS A 53 5.35 -8.82 -27.54
N ALA A 54 4.13 -8.88 -27.05
CA ALA A 54 3.80 -8.70 -25.64
C ALA A 54 4.35 -9.86 -24.79
N SER A 55 4.38 -9.69 -23.48
CA SER A 55 4.77 -10.75 -22.55
C SER A 55 4.02 -10.62 -21.24
N VAL A 56 3.79 -11.75 -20.58
CA VAL A 56 3.28 -11.79 -19.21
C VAL A 56 4.32 -12.38 -18.26
N THR A 57 4.28 -11.95 -17.02
CA THR A 57 5.05 -12.58 -15.93
C THR A 57 4.07 -13.29 -15.01
N VAL A 58 4.32 -14.57 -14.77
CA VAL A 58 3.52 -15.45 -13.92
C VAL A 58 4.45 -16.26 -13.03
N GLN A 59 4.27 -16.19 -11.71
CA GLN A 59 5.16 -16.86 -10.74
C GLN A 59 6.65 -16.56 -10.99
N GLY A 60 6.95 -15.30 -11.33
CA GLY A 60 8.31 -14.85 -11.63
C GLY A 60 8.86 -15.32 -13.00
N LYS A 61 8.11 -16.08 -13.80
CA LYS A 61 8.52 -16.54 -15.12
C LYS A 61 7.91 -15.68 -16.23
N ASN A 62 8.72 -15.29 -17.21
CA ASN A 62 8.26 -14.53 -18.36
C ASN A 62 7.76 -15.48 -19.47
N ILE A 63 6.54 -15.23 -19.93
CA ILE A 63 5.91 -15.94 -21.05
C ILE A 63 5.75 -14.94 -22.19
N LEU A 64 6.35 -15.23 -23.34
CA LEU A 64 6.24 -14.40 -24.52
C LEU A 64 4.91 -14.72 -25.23
N LEU A 65 4.15 -13.70 -25.57
CA LEU A 65 2.93 -13.79 -26.35
C LEU A 65 3.24 -13.58 -27.84
N ARG A 66 2.26 -13.84 -28.72
CA ARG A 66 2.42 -13.67 -30.18
C ARG A 66 2.03 -12.27 -30.63
N THR A 67 1.11 -11.63 -29.90
CA THR A 67 0.55 -10.33 -30.25
C THR A 67 1.53 -9.19 -30.00
N ALA A 68 1.67 -8.33 -31.01
CA ALA A 68 2.35 -7.04 -30.93
C ALA A 68 1.32 -5.92 -31.12
N LEU A 69 1.48 -4.78 -30.44
CA LEU A 69 0.63 -3.62 -30.64
C LEU A 69 1.15 -2.77 -31.81
N THR A 70 0.22 -2.23 -32.59
CA THR A 70 0.52 -1.18 -33.58
C THR A 70 0.78 0.16 -32.86
N ARG A 71 1.29 1.16 -33.59
CA ARG A 71 1.47 2.51 -33.06
C ARG A 71 0.15 3.11 -32.60
N SER A 72 -0.89 3.05 -33.43
CA SER A 72 -2.20 3.60 -33.10
C SER A 72 -2.84 2.93 -31.87
N GLU A 73 -2.66 1.63 -31.69
CA GLU A 73 -3.14 0.93 -30.49
C GLU A 73 -2.35 1.32 -29.24
N MET A 74 -1.04 1.53 -29.37
CA MET A 74 -0.22 2.01 -28.24
C MET A 74 -0.63 3.42 -27.83
N ASP A 75 -0.88 4.32 -28.78
CA ASP A 75 -1.30 5.69 -28.50
C ASP A 75 -2.72 5.74 -27.88
N ALA A 76 -3.65 4.91 -28.39
CA ALA A 76 -4.99 4.76 -27.82
C ALA A 76 -4.92 4.19 -26.38
N LEU A 77 -4.06 3.20 -26.15
CA LEU A 77 -3.85 2.60 -24.83
C LEU A 77 -3.29 3.60 -23.85
N MET A 78 -2.31 4.44 -24.27
CA MET A 78 -1.74 5.49 -23.43
C MET A 78 -2.81 6.50 -23.00
N LEU A 79 -3.69 6.92 -23.92
CA LEU A 79 -4.78 7.82 -23.62
C LEU A 79 -5.79 7.19 -22.65
N ALA A 80 -6.12 5.91 -22.85
CA ALA A 80 -7.03 5.17 -21.98
C ALA A 80 -6.47 4.99 -20.56
N VAL A 81 -5.19 4.66 -20.42
CA VAL A 81 -4.49 4.56 -19.13
C VAL A 81 -4.52 5.88 -18.36
N CYS A 82 -4.45 7.01 -19.07
CA CYS A 82 -4.54 8.36 -18.50
C CYS A 82 -5.98 8.89 -18.41
N GLN A 83 -7.00 8.04 -18.59
CA GLN A 83 -8.43 8.41 -18.52
C GLN A 83 -8.78 9.62 -19.41
N GLY A 84 -8.17 9.72 -20.58
CA GLY A 84 -8.35 10.80 -21.53
C GLY A 84 -7.56 12.09 -21.24
N SER A 85 -6.84 12.18 -20.11
CA SER A 85 -6.09 13.39 -19.73
C SER A 85 -4.63 13.12 -19.40
N LEU A 86 -3.75 13.25 -20.38
CA LEU A 86 -2.29 13.18 -20.17
C LEU A 86 -1.78 14.27 -19.21
N TYR A 87 -2.45 15.43 -19.22
CA TYR A 87 -2.08 16.56 -18.38
C TYR A 87 -2.26 16.26 -16.88
N ALA A 88 -3.34 15.60 -16.51
CA ALA A 88 -3.61 15.21 -15.12
C ALA A 88 -2.54 14.27 -14.56
N HIS A 89 -1.86 13.52 -15.43
CA HIS A 89 -0.83 12.56 -15.04
C HIS A 89 0.61 13.03 -15.36
N ARG A 90 0.78 14.32 -15.71
CA ARG A 90 2.07 14.86 -16.16
C ARG A 90 3.23 14.52 -15.22
N ASP A 91 3.05 14.76 -13.93
CA ASP A 91 4.13 14.61 -12.94
C ASP A 91 4.53 13.15 -12.75
N THR A 92 3.57 12.23 -12.77
CA THR A 92 3.84 10.79 -12.67
C THR A 92 4.41 10.23 -13.98
N ILE A 93 3.99 10.74 -15.14
CA ILE A 93 4.57 10.39 -16.45
C ILE A 93 6.04 10.81 -16.50
N LEU A 94 6.41 11.97 -15.96
CA LEU A 94 7.80 12.39 -15.83
C LEU A 94 8.61 11.48 -14.91
N GLN A 95 7.98 10.83 -13.95
CA GLN A 95 8.59 9.80 -13.10
C GLN A 95 8.57 8.40 -13.74
N GLY A 96 8.04 8.27 -14.96
CA GLY A 96 8.01 7.04 -15.75
C GLY A 96 6.85 6.09 -15.46
N TYR A 97 5.77 6.55 -14.79
CA TYR A 97 4.61 5.71 -14.52
C TYR A 97 3.30 6.46 -14.45
N VAL A 98 2.20 5.71 -14.53
CA VAL A 98 0.84 6.13 -14.17
C VAL A 98 0.23 5.07 -13.25
N THR A 99 -0.53 5.47 -12.25
CA THR A 99 -1.34 4.54 -11.44
C THR A 99 -2.78 4.58 -11.94
N MET A 100 -3.29 3.42 -12.38
CA MET A 100 -4.69 3.24 -12.76
C MET A 100 -5.54 2.86 -11.55
N GLN A 101 -6.85 3.00 -11.71
CA GLN A 101 -7.83 2.49 -10.75
C GLN A 101 -7.55 1.02 -10.44
N GLY A 102 -7.75 0.62 -9.18
CA GLY A 102 -7.39 -0.72 -8.74
C GLY A 102 -5.92 -0.89 -8.36
N GLY A 103 -5.12 0.19 -8.25
CA GLY A 103 -3.72 0.16 -7.84
C GLY A 103 -2.77 -0.47 -8.86
N ILE A 104 -3.19 -0.55 -10.13
CA ILE A 104 -2.35 -1.06 -11.22
C ILE A 104 -1.33 0.01 -11.56
N ARG A 105 -0.06 -0.27 -11.35
CA ARG A 105 1.03 0.63 -11.75
C ARG A 105 1.47 0.33 -13.17
N VAL A 106 1.35 1.32 -14.04
CA VAL A 106 1.73 1.24 -15.45
C VAL A 106 3.03 2.00 -15.66
N GLY A 107 4.13 1.28 -15.82
CA GLY A 107 5.41 1.85 -16.23
C GLY A 107 5.36 2.26 -17.69
N ILE A 108 5.84 3.47 -18.00
CA ILE A 108 5.82 4.07 -19.33
C ILE A 108 7.24 4.18 -19.85
N CYS A 109 7.48 3.68 -21.04
CA CYS A 109 8.78 3.76 -21.71
C CYS A 109 8.60 4.34 -23.11
N GLY A 110 9.17 5.52 -23.34
CA GLY A 110 9.11 6.27 -24.58
C GLY A 110 10.39 7.09 -24.78
N ARG A 111 10.29 8.14 -25.59
CA ARG A 111 11.37 9.11 -25.81
C ARG A 111 11.19 10.29 -24.85
N ALA A 112 12.27 10.69 -24.18
CA ALA A 112 12.26 11.86 -23.32
C ALA A 112 12.38 13.14 -24.15
N SER A 113 11.56 14.14 -23.85
CA SER A 113 11.77 15.54 -24.23
C SER A 113 12.57 16.20 -23.10
N VAL A 114 13.69 16.83 -23.45
CA VAL A 114 14.62 17.42 -22.47
C VAL A 114 14.82 18.88 -22.82
N ASP A 115 14.73 19.76 -21.82
CA ASP A 115 15.06 21.16 -21.88
C ASP A 115 16.03 21.49 -20.75
N GLU A 116 17.13 22.20 -21.04
CA GLU A 116 18.18 22.56 -20.08
C GLU A 116 18.60 21.41 -19.15
N ARG A 117 18.77 20.19 -19.68
CA ARG A 117 19.09 18.94 -18.96
C ARG A 117 17.97 18.44 -18.04
N LYS A 118 16.78 19.05 -18.08
CA LYS A 118 15.62 18.62 -17.30
C LYS A 118 14.61 17.92 -18.21
N MET A 119 14.12 16.77 -17.79
CA MET A 119 13.07 16.07 -18.52
C MET A 119 11.77 16.84 -18.37
N ILE A 120 11.17 17.26 -19.49
CA ILE A 120 9.93 18.05 -19.55
C ILE A 120 8.73 17.24 -20.09
N GLY A 121 8.97 16.08 -20.68
CA GLY A 121 7.93 15.23 -21.22
C GLY A 121 8.44 13.87 -21.68
N VAL A 122 7.48 12.98 -21.93
CA VAL A 122 7.69 11.70 -22.60
C VAL A 122 6.80 11.66 -23.82
N TYR A 123 7.33 11.25 -24.96
CA TYR A 123 6.61 11.09 -26.22
C TYR A 123 7.02 9.79 -26.89
N ASP A 124 6.31 9.41 -27.97
CA ASP A 124 6.58 8.19 -28.74
C ASP A 124 6.70 6.95 -27.82
N VAL A 125 5.67 6.72 -27.00
CA VAL A 125 5.64 5.62 -26.04
C VAL A 125 5.77 4.29 -26.78
N GLY A 126 6.89 3.60 -26.58
CA GLY A 126 7.24 2.34 -27.26
C GLY A 126 6.84 1.10 -26.49
N SER A 127 6.65 1.20 -25.16
CA SER A 127 6.17 0.09 -24.35
C SER A 127 5.51 0.58 -23.06
N MET A 128 4.57 -0.23 -22.55
CA MET A 128 3.95 -0.06 -21.24
C MET A 128 4.02 -1.36 -20.46
N ASN A 129 4.24 -1.24 -19.15
CA ASN A 129 4.36 -2.36 -18.23
C ASN A 129 3.31 -2.27 -17.13
N PHE A 130 2.24 -3.07 -17.24
CA PHE A 130 1.17 -3.17 -16.25
C PHE A 130 1.60 -4.13 -15.15
N ARG A 131 1.75 -3.62 -13.94
CA ARG A 131 2.05 -4.42 -12.75
C ARG A 131 0.79 -4.53 -11.91
N PHE A 132 0.33 -5.77 -11.73
CA PHE A 132 -0.89 -6.07 -11.00
C PHE A 132 -0.59 -6.20 -9.51
N PRO A 133 -1.41 -5.59 -8.65
CA PRO A 133 -1.24 -5.73 -7.22
C PRO A 133 -1.46 -7.18 -6.79
N LYS A 134 -0.67 -7.66 -5.83
CA LYS A 134 -0.87 -9.00 -5.26
C LYS A 134 -2.04 -8.94 -4.28
N ALA A 135 -3.10 -9.72 -4.52
CA ALA A 135 -4.17 -9.88 -3.56
C ALA A 135 -3.76 -10.90 -2.48
N PHE A 136 -3.95 -10.56 -1.23
CA PHE A 136 -3.61 -11.39 -0.08
C PHE A 136 -4.78 -11.40 0.91
N GLY A 137 -5.82 -12.15 0.57
CA GLY A 137 -7.18 -12.05 1.09
C GLY A 137 -7.41 -12.32 2.59
N HIS A 138 -6.50 -12.82 3.42
CA HIS A 138 -6.75 -13.08 4.85
C HIS A 138 -5.60 -12.67 5.78
N MET A 139 -4.60 -12.03 5.25
CA MET A 139 -3.39 -11.67 5.99
C MET A 139 -3.63 -10.60 7.05
N GLY A 140 -4.65 -9.76 6.89
CA GLY A 140 -5.02 -8.73 7.84
C GLY A 140 -5.72 -9.22 9.11
N ALA A 141 -6.15 -10.48 9.18
CA ALA A 141 -6.98 -10.95 10.27
C ALA A 141 -6.37 -10.78 11.69
N PRO A 142 -5.07 -11.03 11.92
CA PRO A 142 -4.48 -10.80 13.23
C PRO A 142 -4.53 -9.32 13.64
N VAL A 143 -4.24 -8.40 12.70
CA VAL A 143 -4.24 -6.95 12.96
C VAL A 143 -5.67 -6.41 13.08
N ALA A 144 -6.59 -6.87 12.25
CA ALA A 144 -8.01 -6.52 12.35
C ALA A 144 -8.61 -6.90 13.71
N ARG A 145 -8.15 -8.04 14.28
CA ARG A 145 -8.56 -8.45 15.63
C ARG A 145 -8.05 -7.46 16.69
N LEU A 146 -6.78 -7.06 16.67
CA LEU A 146 -6.21 -6.07 17.58
C LEU A 146 -6.98 -4.74 17.54
N LEU A 147 -7.32 -4.25 16.32
CA LEU A 147 -8.12 -3.04 16.16
C LEU A 147 -9.52 -3.17 16.76
N ARG A 148 -10.16 -4.33 16.66
CA ARG A 148 -11.47 -4.57 17.29
C ARG A 148 -11.38 -4.68 18.81
N GLU A 149 -10.34 -5.31 19.33
CA GLU A 149 -10.06 -5.40 20.77
C GLU A 149 -9.79 -4.02 21.38
N GLY A 150 -9.06 -3.14 20.68
CA GLY A 150 -8.75 -1.77 21.12
C GLY A 150 -9.79 -0.72 20.78
N ALA A 151 -10.89 -1.09 20.13
CA ALA A 151 -11.88 -0.13 19.66
C ALA A 151 -12.54 0.68 20.80
N ALA A 152 -12.67 0.09 22.00
CA ALA A 152 -13.24 0.77 23.17
C ALA A 152 -12.35 1.90 23.68
N ASP A 153 -11.04 1.75 23.56
CA ASP A 153 -10.04 2.72 24.03
C ASP A 153 -9.56 3.67 22.92
N GLY A 154 -10.09 3.49 21.69
CA GLY A 154 -9.65 4.23 20.50
C GLY A 154 -8.20 3.92 20.09
N ALA A 155 -7.64 2.80 20.55
CA ALA A 155 -6.25 2.46 20.32
C ALA A 155 -6.01 2.00 18.88
N GLY A 156 -5.05 2.63 18.20
CA GLY A 156 -4.63 2.30 16.84
C GLY A 156 -3.58 1.19 16.78
N VAL A 157 -3.21 0.81 15.56
CA VAL A 157 -2.12 -0.14 15.27
C VAL A 157 -1.12 0.49 14.32
N LEU A 158 0.17 0.41 14.64
CA LEU A 158 1.26 0.79 13.76
C LEU A 158 2.00 -0.45 13.24
N ILE A 159 1.95 -0.64 11.92
CA ILE A 159 2.66 -1.73 11.24
C ILE A 159 4.06 -1.26 10.87
N TYR A 160 5.08 -2.05 11.15
CA TYR A 160 6.46 -1.72 10.75
C TYR A 160 7.18 -2.90 10.10
N SER A 161 8.05 -2.60 9.15
CA SER A 161 9.00 -3.53 8.55
C SER A 161 10.03 -2.79 7.70
N PRO A 162 11.11 -3.45 7.26
CA PRO A 162 11.94 -2.96 6.17
C PRO A 162 11.12 -2.72 4.88
N PRO A 163 11.67 -1.97 3.90
CA PRO A 163 11.04 -1.80 2.58
C PRO A 163 10.78 -3.14 1.88
N GLY A 164 9.70 -3.22 1.10
CA GLY A 164 9.39 -4.39 0.27
C GLY A 164 8.75 -5.59 0.98
N GLU A 165 8.62 -5.58 2.31
CA GLU A 165 8.06 -6.69 3.09
C GLU A 165 6.53 -6.83 2.99
N GLY A 166 5.81 -5.85 2.40
CA GLY A 166 4.38 -5.95 2.13
C GLY A 166 3.47 -5.17 3.09
N LYS A 167 3.98 -4.12 3.78
CA LYS A 167 3.16 -3.24 4.64
C LYS A 167 1.90 -2.72 3.96
N THR A 168 2.02 -2.14 2.76
CA THR A 168 0.89 -1.62 1.98
C THR A 168 -0.15 -2.69 1.68
N THR A 169 0.30 -3.91 1.39
CA THR A 169 -0.59 -5.07 1.17
C THR A 169 -1.34 -5.45 2.44
N LEU A 170 -0.66 -5.44 3.59
CA LEU A 170 -1.28 -5.73 4.87
C LEU A 170 -2.27 -4.64 5.28
N LEU A 171 -1.90 -3.35 5.15
CA LEU A 171 -2.82 -2.22 5.40
C LEU A 171 -4.12 -2.38 4.60
N ARG A 172 -4.00 -2.69 3.32
CA ARG A 172 -5.16 -2.91 2.43
C ARG A 172 -6.02 -4.07 2.92
N SER A 173 -5.41 -5.23 3.21
CA SER A 173 -6.14 -6.41 3.70
C SER A 173 -6.87 -6.13 5.02
N VAL A 174 -6.28 -5.34 5.92
CA VAL A 174 -6.94 -4.94 7.17
C VAL A 174 -8.08 -3.97 6.89
N ALA A 175 -7.87 -2.96 6.06
CA ALA A 175 -8.90 -1.98 5.69
C ALA A 175 -10.14 -2.67 5.09
N GLU A 176 -9.94 -3.62 4.17
CA GLU A 176 -11.02 -4.44 3.59
C GLU A 176 -11.79 -5.24 4.65
N GLN A 177 -11.08 -5.87 5.59
CA GLN A 177 -11.70 -6.66 6.65
C GLN A 177 -12.45 -5.79 7.66
N MET A 178 -11.99 -4.57 7.91
CA MET A 178 -12.68 -3.64 8.81
C MET A 178 -13.88 -2.99 8.12
N ALA A 179 -13.77 -2.68 6.83
CA ALA A 179 -14.85 -2.06 6.04
C ALA A 179 -15.90 -3.05 5.53
N GLY A 180 -15.64 -4.36 5.65
CA GLY A 180 -16.52 -5.43 5.16
C GLY A 180 -17.01 -6.36 6.27
N GLY A 181 -17.65 -7.46 5.84
CA GLY A 181 -18.13 -8.51 6.76
C GLY A 181 -19.46 -8.20 7.41
N ALA A 182 -19.74 -8.84 8.55
CA ALA A 182 -21.02 -8.75 9.26
C ALA A 182 -21.19 -7.46 10.09
N ALA A 183 -20.09 -6.84 10.50
CA ALA A 183 -20.06 -5.58 11.26
C ALA A 183 -19.04 -4.63 10.64
N PRO A 184 -19.35 -4.01 9.48
CA PRO A 184 -18.45 -3.14 8.79
C PRO A 184 -18.30 -1.80 9.51
N LEU A 185 -17.06 -1.30 9.56
CA LEU A 185 -16.75 0.06 10.04
C LEU A 185 -16.67 1.01 8.84
N ARG A 186 -17.01 2.29 9.06
CA ARG A 186 -16.70 3.36 8.09
C ARG A 186 -15.20 3.62 8.13
N VAL A 187 -14.50 3.20 7.07
CA VAL A 187 -13.06 3.31 6.95
C VAL A 187 -12.72 4.44 5.99
N ALA A 188 -11.93 5.41 6.43
CA ALA A 188 -11.34 6.41 5.55
C ALA A 188 -9.87 6.07 5.28
N VAL A 189 -9.51 5.97 4.02
CA VAL A 189 -8.14 5.68 3.57
C VAL A 189 -7.52 6.95 3.02
N VAL A 190 -6.41 7.39 3.59
CA VAL A 190 -5.61 8.51 3.08
C VAL A 190 -4.46 7.94 2.27
N ASP A 191 -4.59 8.01 0.95
CA ASP A 191 -3.69 7.39 -0.03
C ASP A 191 -3.00 8.43 -0.90
N THR A 192 -1.92 9.02 -0.39
CA THR A 192 -1.19 10.09 -1.06
C THR A 192 -0.57 9.64 -2.39
N ARG A 193 -0.18 8.36 -2.51
CA ARG A 193 0.55 7.82 -3.67
C ARG A 193 -0.30 6.95 -4.59
N GLY A 194 -1.56 6.70 -4.27
CA GLY A 194 -2.43 5.78 -5.02
C GLY A 194 -2.02 4.31 -4.90
N GLU A 195 -1.31 3.95 -3.83
CA GLU A 195 -0.82 2.58 -3.61
C GLU A 195 -1.81 1.72 -2.80
N LEU A 196 -2.70 2.35 -2.04
CA LEU A 196 -3.72 1.68 -1.23
C LEU A 196 -5.05 1.46 -1.95
N ALA A 197 -5.37 2.24 -2.97
CA ALA A 197 -6.68 2.34 -3.63
C ALA A 197 -7.12 1.08 -4.43
N CYS A 198 -6.53 -0.10 -4.16
CA CYS A 198 -6.90 -1.36 -4.82
C CYS A 198 -7.61 -2.29 -3.83
N PHE A 199 -8.92 -2.11 -3.68
CA PHE A 199 -9.72 -2.91 -2.75
C PHE A 199 -10.54 -3.98 -3.48
N GLU A 200 -10.50 -5.22 -2.97
CA GLU A 200 -11.35 -6.31 -3.46
C GLU A 200 -12.80 -6.10 -2.99
N GLY A 201 -13.75 -6.24 -3.90
CA GLY A 201 -15.17 -6.17 -3.53
C GLY A 201 -15.67 -4.77 -3.17
N GLU A 202 -15.11 -3.71 -3.75
CA GLU A 202 -15.42 -2.28 -3.51
C GLU A 202 -16.92 -1.97 -3.37
N ARG A 203 -17.80 -2.68 -4.11
CA ARG A 203 -19.25 -2.46 -4.04
C ARG A 203 -19.90 -2.85 -2.70
N ARG A 204 -19.19 -3.54 -1.81
CA ARG A 204 -19.69 -4.03 -0.51
C ARG A 204 -18.85 -3.58 0.66
N LEU A 205 -17.99 -2.57 0.47
CA LEU A 205 -17.16 -2.00 1.52
C LEU A 205 -17.68 -0.62 1.92
N THR A 206 -17.70 -0.36 3.21
CA THR A 206 -17.94 0.97 3.79
C THR A 206 -16.61 1.70 3.89
N LEU A 207 -16.02 2.01 2.73
CA LEU A 207 -14.67 2.53 2.60
C LEU A 207 -14.63 3.71 1.65
N ASP A 208 -14.05 4.82 2.10
CA ASP A 208 -13.83 6.03 1.33
C ASP A 208 -12.32 6.25 1.15
N VAL A 209 -11.88 6.67 -0.04
CA VAL A 209 -10.48 6.89 -0.36
C VAL A 209 -10.21 8.35 -0.72
N LEU A 210 -9.35 9.00 0.06
CA LEU A 210 -8.80 10.32 -0.23
C LEU A 210 -7.49 10.13 -1.01
N SER A 211 -7.57 10.09 -2.33
CA SER A 211 -6.45 9.80 -3.20
C SER A 211 -5.74 11.07 -3.68
N GLY A 212 -4.41 11.11 -3.56
CA GLY A 212 -3.59 12.24 -4.00
C GLY A 212 -3.60 13.45 -3.07
N TYR A 213 -4.28 13.39 -1.93
CA TYR A 213 -4.22 14.44 -0.92
C TYR A 213 -2.85 14.45 -0.23
N PRO A 214 -2.28 15.62 0.13
CA PRO A 214 -1.20 15.67 1.09
C PRO A 214 -1.66 15.00 2.39
N LYS A 215 -0.81 14.17 3.01
CA LYS A 215 -1.25 13.24 4.05
C LYS A 215 -1.86 13.94 5.27
N ALA A 216 -1.22 14.99 5.78
CA ALA A 216 -1.72 15.71 6.94
C ALA A 216 -3.12 16.29 6.70
N GLU A 217 -3.34 16.94 5.55
CA GLU A 217 -4.62 17.52 5.14
C GLU A 217 -5.67 16.42 4.90
N GLY A 218 -5.28 15.31 4.28
CA GLY A 218 -6.17 14.15 4.08
C GLY A 218 -6.62 13.54 5.40
N ILE A 219 -5.74 13.42 6.41
CA ILE A 219 -6.07 12.95 7.75
C ILE A 219 -7.05 13.90 8.44
N GLU A 220 -6.82 15.21 8.37
CA GLU A 220 -7.73 16.19 8.95
C GLU A 220 -9.13 16.15 8.33
N ILE A 221 -9.21 16.02 7.01
CA ILE A 221 -10.48 15.88 6.28
C ILE A 221 -11.17 14.58 6.70
N ALA A 222 -10.46 13.44 6.71
CA ALA A 222 -11.01 12.16 7.11
C ALA A 222 -11.60 12.20 8.53
N ALA A 223 -10.90 12.81 9.48
CA ALA A 223 -11.36 12.91 10.85
C ALA A 223 -12.57 13.83 11.04
N ARG A 224 -12.62 14.96 10.32
CA ARG A 224 -13.65 16.00 10.52
C ARG A 224 -14.90 15.80 9.68
N THR A 225 -14.78 15.26 8.47
CA THR A 225 -15.86 15.27 7.49
C THR A 225 -16.42 13.92 7.12
N MET A 226 -15.61 12.83 7.23
CA MET A 226 -16.01 11.50 6.76
C MET A 226 -16.71 10.66 7.85
N ASN A 227 -16.83 11.15 9.07
CA ASN A 227 -17.39 10.40 10.20
C ASN A 227 -16.78 8.99 10.28
N ALA A 228 -15.47 8.90 10.05
CA ALA A 228 -14.74 7.64 10.02
C ALA A 228 -14.70 6.98 11.41
N GLN A 229 -14.75 5.64 11.43
CA GLN A 229 -14.54 4.81 12.62
C GLN A 229 -13.16 4.17 12.63
N LEU A 230 -12.44 4.28 11.53
CA LEU A 230 -11.04 3.91 11.38
C LEU A 230 -10.43 4.77 10.28
N ILE A 231 -9.28 5.37 10.54
CA ILE A 231 -8.48 6.04 9.51
C ILE A 231 -7.27 5.17 9.18
N VAL A 232 -7.06 4.91 7.90
CA VAL A 232 -5.93 4.14 7.38
C VAL A 232 -5.04 5.07 6.58
N CYS A 233 -3.76 5.12 6.92
CA CYS A 233 -2.78 5.84 6.10
C CYS A 233 -1.51 4.99 5.93
N ASP A 234 -0.84 5.17 4.79
CA ASP A 234 0.44 4.56 4.57
C ASP A 234 1.54 5.29 5.36
N GLU A 235 2.74 4.94 5.13
CA GLU A 235 3.98 5.36 5.77
C GLU A 235 4.00 6.74 6.43
N ILE A 236 4.06 6.77 7.78
CA ILE A 236 4.27 8.00 8.55
C ILE A 236 5.71 8.48 8.35
N GLY A 237 5.87 9.66 7.74
CA GLY A 237 7.15 10.21 7.31
C GLY A 237 7.69 11.32 8.21
N ASP A 238 6.86 12.26 8.61
CA ASP A 238 7.30 13.49 9.27
C ASP A 238 6.44 13.91 10.48
N VAL A 239 6.88 14.95 11.17
CA VAL A 239 6.26 15.47 12.39
C VAL A 239 4.91 16.12 12.13
N ARG A 240 4.66 16.69 10.93
CA ARG A 240 3.37 17.31 10.59
C ARG A 240 2.30 16.25 10.42
N GLU A 241 2.64 15.13 9.80
CA GLU A 241 1.75 13.97 9.71
C GLU A 241 1.42 13.42 11.09
N ALA A 242 2.43 13.32 11.97
CA ALA A 242 2.23 12.89 13.35
C ALA A 242 1.32 13.86 14.14
N ALA A 243 1.48 15.17 13.96
CA ALA A 243 0.61 16.17 14.59
C ALA A 243 -0.84 16.06 14.11
N ALA A 244 -1.07 15.83 12.80
CA ALA A 244 -2.40 15.63 12.25
C ALA A 244 -3.07 14.35 12.79
N ILE A 245 -2.31 13.26 12.92
CA ILE A 245 -2.78 12.00 13.53
C ILE A 245 -3.17 12.24 15.00
N ALA A 246 -2.32 12.91 15.79
CA ALA A 246 -2.60 13.19 17.18
C ALA A 246 -3.84 14.08 17.35
N ALA A 247 -4.00 15.09 16.49
CA ALA A 247 -5.19 15.94 16.48
C ALA A 247 -6.47 15.18 16.14
N ALA A 248 -6.41 14.27 15.17
CA ALA A 248 -7.54 13.44 14.78
C ALA A 248 -7.91 12.38 15.84
N GLN A 249 -6.93 11.84 16.58
CA GLN A 249 -7.16 10.95 17.72
C GLN A 249 -7.98 11.63 18.83
N ASN A 250 -7.83 12.93 19.04
CA ASN A 250 -8.66 13.68 20.01
C ASN A 250 -10.15 13.63 19.65
N CYS A 251 -10.51 13.26 18.40
CA CYS A 251 -11.89 12.95 17.99
C CYS A 251 -12.29 11.50 18.28
N GLY A 252 -11.44 10.69 18.90
CA GLY A 252 -11.71 9.29 19.26
C GLY A 252 -11.62 8.28 18.11
N VAL A 253 -11.03 8.65 16.97
CA VAL A 253 -10.92 7.77 15.80
C VAL A 253 -9.59 7.02 15.85
N PRO A 254 -9.58 5.67 15.92
CA PRO A 254 -8.36 4.86 15.86
C PRO A 254 -7.69 4.94 14.50
N PHE A 255 -6.37 4.73 14.51
CA PHE A 255 -5.54 4.73 13.32
C PHE A 255 -4.93 3.36 13.01
N LEU A 256 -4.90 3.02 11.73
CA LEU A 256 -4.06 1.99 11.17
C LEU A 256 -3.03 2.65 10.26
N ALA A 257 -1.76 2.61 10.64
CA ALA A 257 -0.71 3.24 9.87
C ALA A 257 0.51 2.33 9.69
N SER A 258 1.46 2.73 8.85
CA SER A 258 2.73 2.03 8.73
C SER A 258 3.94 2.94 8.84
N ALA A 259 5.09 2.34 9.13
CA ALA A 259 6.40 3.00 9.11
C ALA A 259 7.51 2.02 8.72
N HIS A 260 8.64 2.55 8.26
CA HIS A 260 9.82 1.74 7.99
C HIS A 260 10.66 1.57 9.25
N ALA A 261 10.87 0.33 9.69
CA ALA A 261 11.83 -0.03 10.72
C ALA A 261 12.12 -1.54 10.69
N GLY A 262 13.30 -1.96 11.12
CA GLY A 262 13.63 -3.37 11.29
C GLY A 262 13.20 -3.94 12.64
N GLN A 263 13.06 -3.09 13.65
CA GLN A 263 12.71 -3.43 15.03
C GLN A 263 11.94 -2.27 15.69
N VAL A 264 11.16 -2.56 16.73
CA VAL A 264 10.34 -1.56 17.43
C VAL A 264 11.19 -0.46 18.09
N GLN A 265 12.37 -0.80 18.64
CA GLN A 265 13.29 0.18 19.24
C GLN A 265 13.80 1.19 18.20
N GLY A 266 14.13 0.72 16.99
CA GLY A 266 14.53 1.59 15.87
C GLY A 266 13.37 2.48 15.39
N LEU A 267 12.15 1.97 15.43
CA LEU A 267 10.94 2.70 15.12
C LEU A 267 10.72 3.89 16.08
N LEU A 268 10.83 3.65 17.38
CA LEU A 268 10.60 4.64 18.45
C LEU A 268 11.68 5.74 18.53
N ARG A 269 12.84 5.55 17.89
CA ARG A 269 13.86 6.60 17.75
C ARG A 269 13.48 7.69 16.76
N ARG A 270 12.53 7.44 15.85
CA ARG A 270 12.05 8.44 14.89
C ARG A 270 11.16 9.45 15.61
N GLU A 271 11.46 10.74 15.46
CA GLU A 271 10.77 11.82 16.16
C GLU A 271 9.25 11.78 15.98
N ALA A 272 8.76 11.67 14.75
CA ALA A 272 7.33 11.55 14.44
C ALA A 272 6.65 10.40 15.19
N ILE A 273 7.29 9.22 15.21
CA ILE A 273 6.74 8.04 15.88
C ILE A 273 6.81 8.18 17.40
N ARG A 274 7.88 8.75 17.91
CA ARG A 274 8.03 9.01 19.35
C ARG A 274 6.95 9.95 19.89
N LEU A 275 6.59 10.99 19.14
CA LEU A 275 5.47 11.88 19.48
C LEU A 275 4.16 11.11 19.59
N LEU A 276 3.87 10.24 18.61
CA LEU A 276 2.67 9.41 18.60
C LEU A 276 2.67 8.36 19.72
N HIS A 277 3.84 7.81 20.06
CA HIS A 277 4.01 6.89 21.17
C HIS A 277 3.72 7.54 22.50
N MET A 278 4.29 8.73 22.76
CA MET A 278 4.03 9.51 23.99
C MET A 278 2.56 9.93 24.13
N ALA A 279 1.91 10.21 23.01
CA ALA A 279 0.47 10.50 22.95
C ALA A 279 -0.44 9.26 23.03
N ARG A 280 0.12 8.04 23.13
CA ARG A 280 -0.60 6.75 23.17
C ARG A 280 -1.57 6.53 22.02
N ILE A 281 -1.20 7.00 20.82
CA ILE A 281 -2.04 6.85 19.61
C ILE A 281 -2.19 5.38 19.21
N PHE A 282 -1.12 4.60 19.35
CA PHE A 282 -1.08 3.18 19.00
C PHE A 282 -1.01 2.32 20.25
N GLY A 283 -1.95 1.41 20.41
CA GLY A 283 -1.92 0.38 21.47
C GLY A 283 -1.00 -0.77 21.12
N TRP A 284 -0.71 -0.96 19.83
CA TRP A 284 0.14 -2.06 19.34
C TRP A 284 1.07 -1.62 18.22
N TYR A 285 2.28 -2.18 18.26
CA TYR A 285 3.27 -2.12 17.20
C TYR A 285 3.40 -3.52 16.59
N VAL A 286 3.10 -3.65 15.29
CA VAL A 286 3.09 -4.94 14.59
C VAL A 286 4.23 -4.99 13.58
N GLY A 287 5.30 -5.70 13.94
CA GLY A 287 6.37 -6.03 13.03
C GLY A 287 5.96 -7.13 12.07
N ILE A 288 6.26 -6.98 10.79
CA ILE A 288 6.01 -8.03 9.79
C ILE A 288 7.28 -8.41 9.04
N ARG A 289 7.38 -9.70 8.73
CA ARG A 289 8.39 -10.26 7.85
C ARG A 289 7.73 -11.28 6.93
N ARG A 290 8.04 -11.20 5.65
CA ARG A 290 7.51 -12.14 4.67
C ARG A 290 8.20 -13.49 4.79
N ARG A 291 7.43 -14.59 4.81
CA ARG A 291 7.99 -15.94 4.75
C ARG A 291 8.60 -16.25 3.37
N PRO A 292 9.72 -17.00 3.32
CA PRO A 292 10.24 -17.52 2.06
C PRO A 292 9.15 -18.37 1.36
N GLY A 293 8.97 -18.17 0.04
CA GLY A 293 7.92 -18.84 -0.74
C GLY A 293 6.67 -18.01 -1.00
N GLY A 294 6.49 -16.89 -0.29
CA GLY A 294 5.50 -15.84 -0.59
C GLY A 294 4.05 -16.22 -0.22
N GLY A 295 3.34 -15.36 0.46
CA GLY A 295 1.91 -15.51 0.77
C GLY A 295 1.57 -15.35 2.25
N GLU A 296 2.48 -15.63 3.16
CA GLU A 296 2.28 -15.50 4.59
C GLU A 296 3.27 -14.54 5.23
N PHE A 297 2.88 -13.93 6.35
CA PHE A 297 3.74 -13.12 7.19
C PHE A 297 3.99 -13.78 8.54
N ASP A 298 5.18 -13.58 9.07
CA ASP A 298 5.45 -13.70 10.50
C ASP A 298 5.15 -12.35 11.15
N TYR A 299 4.37 -12.40 12.24
CA TYR A 299 3.96 -11.22 13.00
C TYR A 299 4.68 -11.17 14.33
N THR A 300 5.22 -10.00 14.67
CA THR A 300 5.73 -9.68 16.01
C THR A 300 4.83 -8.59 16.57
N VAL A 301 3.98 -8.93 17.54
CA VAL A 301 3.06 -7.97 18.17
C VAL A 301 3.69 -7.48 19.46
N THR A 302 3.89 -6.18 19.58
CA THR A 302 4.43 -5.52 20.77
C THR A 302 3.38 -4.54 21.30
N PRO A 303 2.77 -4.79 22.49
CA PRO A 303 1.87 -3.84 23.14
C PRO A 303 2.61 -2.55 23.50
N TRP A 304 1.86 -1.44 23.63
CA TRP A 304 2.42 -0.13 23.95
C TRP A 304 3.26 -0.15 25.24
N GLU A 305 2.76 -0.83 26.30
CA GLU A 305 3.42 -0.89 27.62
C GLU A 305 4.80 -1.57 27.54
N VAL A 306 4.93 -2.60 26.70
CA VAL A 306 6.21 -3.31 26.50
C VAL A 306 7.18 -2.43 25.70
N ALA A 307 6.67 -1.74 24.69
CA ALA A 307 7.47 -0.82 23.87
C ALA A 307 7.97 0.37 24.67
N ASP A 308 7.14 0.92 25.60
CA ASP A 308 7.52 2.01 26.52
C ASP A 308 8.59 1.56 27.53
N GLY A 309 8.44 0.39 28.12
CA GLY A 309 9.44 -0.19 29.03
C GLY A 309 10.81 -0.39 28.37
N ASP A 310 10.83 -0.86 27.13
CA ASP A 310 12.06 -1.00 26.34
C ASP A 310 12.72 0.36 26.05
N MET A 311 11.93 1.40 25.81
CA MET A 311 12.43 2.76 25.55
C MET A 311 13.08 3.38 26.79
N GLN A 312 12.49 3.19 27.98
CA GLN A 312 13.01 3.70 29.24
C GLN A 312 14.33 3.01 29.63
N ASN A 313 14.46 1.70 29.40
CA ASN A 313 15.68 0.93 29.67
C ASN A 313 16.86 1.30 28.76
N THR A 314 16.61 1.76 27.53
CA THR A 314 17.69 2.18 26.62
C THR A 314 18.14 3.62 26.83
N GLY A 315 17.38 4.45 27.56
CA GLY A 315 17.73 5.82 27.92
C GLY A 315 18.64 5.96 29.15
N GLY A 316 18.84 4.88 29.94
CA GLY A 316 19.59 4.87 31.19
C GLY A 316 21.09 4.51 31.08
N GLY A 317 21.63 4.34 29.89
CA GLY A 317 22.98 3.79 29.66
C GLY A 317 24.05 4.80 29.28
N ASP A 318 24.13 5.99 29.92
CA ASP A 318 25.32 6.87 29.80
C ASP A 318 25.69 7.50 31.14
N ALA A 319 25.94 6.66 32.12
CA ALA A 319 26.74 7.03 33.31
C ALA A 319 28.14 6.51 33.05
N GLY A 320 29.00 7.32 32.48
CA GLY A 320 30.41 7.03 32.28
C GLY A 320 31.10 6.67 33.60
N PRO A 321 32.17 5.85 33.58
CA PRO A 321 32.87 5.45 34.78
C PRO A 321 33.52 6.69 35.42
N GLN A 322 33.13 7.00 36.65
CA GLN A 322 33.85 7.90 37.55
C GLN A 322 35.27 7.36 37.72
N ARG A 323 36.25 8.08 37.19
CA ARG A 323 37.66 7.90 37.54
C ARG A 323 37.83 8.37 38.98
N ASN A 324 37.93 7.43 39.91
CA ASN A 324 38.51 7.70 41.22
C ASN A 324 39.96 8.15 41.00
N ARG A 325 40.21 9.41 41.32
CA ARG A 325 41.54 9.93 41.69
C ARG A 325 41.58 9.93 43.20
N ASP A 326 42.24 8.98 43.75
CA ASP A 326 42.88 9.00 45.07
C ASP A 326 44.20 8.30 44.80
N GLY A 327 45.32 8.83 45.00
CA GLY A 327 45.84 9.77 45.98
C GLY A 327 47.08 9.14 46.50
N GLU A 328 48.11 9.93 46.61
CA GLU A 328 49.27 9.77 47.50
C GLU A 328 50.24 8.65 47.21
N GLY A 329 51.51 8.87 47.09
CA GLY A 329 52.35 9.77 47.91
C GLY A 329 53.43 8.89 48.54
N SER A 330 54.61 9.16 48.21
CA SER A 330 55.90 8.99 48.91
C SER A 330 57.00 8.66 47.94
#